data_46fa321f39ee689fca8f2b526e2796bd
#
_entry.id   46fa321f39ee689fca8f2b526e2796bd
#
_cell.length_a   1.000
_cell.length_b   1.000
_cell.length_c   1.000
_cell.angle_alpha   90.00
_cell.angle_beta   90.00
_cell.angle_gamma   90.00
#
_symmetry.space_group_name_H-M   'P 1'
#
loop_
_entity.id
_entity.type
_entity.pdbx_description
1 polymer ?
#
loop_
_entity_poly.entity_id
_entity_poly.type
_entity_poly.pdbx_seq_one_letter_code
_entity_poly.pdbx_strand_id
1 'polypeptide(L)'
;MKQAEHPPVTAGANSAAEYSLAIIDQLARIDRTCSKEEMDELVYRLLAFVGGHLGSARENLRMLTLLEEKQKSLEQNLQAVKLEQQMLKALCKDSTSVYRVDLMNDRAEIVKIEEHSNSAGDLLPHGQELFSYAEAVEHYYHKCVLKESAPDFLQFLDAENLMRELRTKDRVSRRYQSVPDAIGNIYFEVRANRVQQTETSFQILLDFRSVDEIVKEEREHQHA
;
A
#
# COMPACT_ATOMS: atom_id res chain seq x y z
N MET A 1 -9.47 -22.60 18.18
CA MET A 1 -9.95 -22.03 16.91
C MET A 1 -11.41 -22.40 16.74
N LYS A 2 -12.33 -21.45 17.01
CA LYS A 2 -13.79 -21.62 16.77
C LYS A 2 -14.06 -20.97 15.42
N GLN A 3 -14.51 -21.76 14.45
CA GLN A 3 -15.05 -21.27 13.18
C GLN A 3 -16.31 -20.44 13.49
N ALA A 4 -16.33 -19.21 12.96
CA ALA A 4 -17.54 -18.41 12.95
C ALA A 4 -18.48 -18.98 11.88
N GLU A 5 -19.56 -19.60 12.31
CA GLU A 5 -20.66 -19.99 11.44
C GLU A 5 -21.36 -18.73 10.94
N HIS A 6 -21.35 -18.53 9.62
CA HIS A 6 -22.20 -17.52 8.99
C HIS A 6 -23.66 -17.95 9.10
N PRO A 7 -24.58 -17.04 9.51
CA PRO A 7 -26.01 -17.35 9.51
C PRO A 7 -26.49 -17.54 8.06
N PRO A 8 -27.41 -18.49 7.82
CA PRO A 8 -27.88 -18.79 6.48
C PRO A 8 -28.75 -17.65 5.92
N VAL A 9 -28.41 -17.23 4.70
CA VAL A 9 -29.07 -16.16 3.90
C VAL A 9 -30.51 -16.55 3.44
N THR A 10 -31.08 -17.60 3.98
CA THR A 10 -32.34 -18.21 3.49
C THR A 10 -33.63 -17.66 4.11
N ALA A 11 -33.57 -16.80 5.15
CA ALA A 11 -34.78 -16.36 5.86
C ALA A 11 -35.69 -15.41 5.02
N GLY A 12 -35.15 -14.67 4.03
CA GLY A 12 -35.94 -13.73 3.21
C GLY A 12 -36.67 -14.39 2.04
N ALA A 13 -36.11 -15.45 1.47
CA ALA A 13 -36.70 -16.12 0.30
C ALA A 13 -37.91 -16.99 0.68
N ASN A 14 -37.86 -17.63 1.85
CA ASN A 14 -38.97 -18.47 2.33
C ASN A 14 -40.20 -17.63 2.68
N SER A 15 -40.03 -16.44 3.25
CA SER A 15 -41.15 -15.56 3.61
C SER A 15 -41.90 -15.02 2.37
N ALA A 16 -41.18 -14.73 1.28
CA ALA A 16 -41.77 -14.26 0.02
C ALA A 16 -42.55 -15.37 -0.70
N ALA A 17 -42.04 -16.60 -0.69
CA ALA A 17 -42.71 -17.78 -1.26
C ALA A 17 -43.97 -18.14 -0.44
N GLU A 18 -43.88 -18.10 0.89
CA GLU A 18 -45.03 -18.36 1.77
C GLU A 18 -46.13 -17.30 1.60
N TYR A 19 -45.74 -16.02 1.43
CA TYR A 19 -46.70 -14.94 1.18
C TYR A 19 -47.34 -15.06 -0.19
N SER A 20 -46.61 -15.45 -1.21
CA SER A 20 -47.11 -15.70 -2.54
C SER A 20 -48.12 -16.85 -2.56
N LEU A 21 -47.82 -17.94 -1.85
CA LEU A 21 -48.74 -19.09 -1.69
C LEU A 21 -49.98 -18.71 -0.95
N ALA A 22 -49.89 -17.89 0.13
CA ALA A 22 -51.09 -17.42 0.86
C ALA A 22 -52.01 -16.55 -0.01
N ILE A 23 -51.44 -15.71 -0.87
CA ILE A 23 -52.21 -14.89 -1.83
C ILE A 23 -52.87 -15.76 -2.90
N ILE A 24 -52.11 -16.74 -3.43
CA ILE A 24 -52.67 -17.70 -4.41
C ILE A 24 -53.82 -18.53 -3.80
N ASP A 25 -53.66 -18.95 -2.54
CA ASP A 25 -54.72 -19.69 -1.84
C ASP A 25 -55.95 -18.80 -1.56
N GLN A 26 -55.76 -17.52 -1.23
CA GLN A 26 -56.84 -16.55 -1.12
C GLN A 26 -57.55 -16.30 -2.45
N LEU A 27 -56.78 -16.18 -3.55
CA LEU A 27 -57.32 -16.06 -4.93
C LEU A 27 -58.15 -17.30 -5.32
N ALA A 28 -57.67 -18.50 -4.96
CA ALA A 28 -58.36 -19.74 -5.24
C ALA A 28 -59.67 -19.91 -4.46
N ARG A 29 -59.82 -19.23 -3.34
CA ARG A 29 -61.04 -19.23 -2.52
C ARG A 29 -62.08 -18.17 -2.91
N ILE A 30 -61.76 -17.32 -3.89
CA ILE A 30 -62.72 -16.38 -4.45
C ILE A 30 -63.82 -17.16 -5.17
N ASP A 31 -64.89 -17.48 -4.49
CA ASP A 31 -66.08 -18.03 -5.11
C ASP A 31 -66.86 -16.89 -5.80
N ARG A 32 -67.76 -17.27 -6.71
CA ARG A 32 -68.61 -16.36 -7.53
C ARG A 32 -69.51 -15.40 -6.73
N THR A 33 -69.42 -15.42 -5.39
CA THR A 33 -70.18 -14.59 -4.44
C THR A 33 -69.37 -13.41 -3.91
N CYS A 34 -68.08 -13.22 -4.31
CA CYS A 34 -67.24 -12.11 -3.82
C CYS A 34 -67.80 -10.76 -4.30
N SER A 35 -67.92 -9.80 -3.41
CA SER A 35 -68.38 -8.46 -3.77
C SER A 35 -67.32 -7.74 -4.61
N LYS A 36 -67.75 -6.72 -5.34
CA LYS A 36 -66.82 -5.91 -6.16
C LYS A 36 -65.79 -5.22 -5.29
N GLU A 37 -66.18 -4.74 -4.09
CA GLU A 37 -65.29 -4.08 -3.12
C GLU A 37 -64.19 -5.02 -2.58
N GLU A 38 -64.51 -6.28 -2.29
CA GLU A 38 -63.54 -7.30 -1.88
C GLU A 38 -62.56 -7.66 -2.98
N MET A 39 -63.01 -7.70 -4.21
CA MET A 39 -62.16 -7.93 -5.39
C MET A 39 -61.19 -6.76 -5.62
N ASP A 40 -61.68 -5.53 -5.54
CA ASP A 40 -60.86 -4.32 -5.71
C ASP A 40 -59.76 -4.22 -4.61
N GLU A 41 -60.11 -4.53 -3.36
CA GLU A 41 -59.13 -4.59 -2.24
C GLU A 41 -58.06 -5.65 -2.46
N LEU A 42 -58.40 -6.82 -2.96
CA LEU A 42 -57.49 -7.92 -3.22
C LEU A 42 -56.54 -7.58 -4.37
N VAL A 43 -57.06 -6.97 -5.45
CA VAL A 43 -56.24 -6.48 -6.57
C VAL A 43 -55.25 -5.42 -6.11
N TYR A 44 -55.69 -4.47 -5.26
CA TYR A 44 -54.82 -3.44 -4.70
C TYR A 44 -53.67 -4.03 -3.88
N ARG A 45 -53.96 -5.00 -3.00
CA ARG A 45 -52.92 -5.72 -2.23
C ARG A 45 -51.93 -6.45 -3.07
N LEU A 46 -52.39 -7.12 -4.12
CA LEU A 46 -51.53 -7.81 -5.11
C LEU A 46 -50.60 -6.81 -5.82
N LEU A 47 -51.13 -5.71 -6.30
CA LEU A 47 -50.33 -4.68 -6.98
C LEU A 47 -49.30 -4.05 -6.06
N ALA A 48 -49.68 -3.79 -4.79
CA ALA A 48 -48.74 -3.27 -3.77
C ALA A 48 -47.59 -4.29 -3.50
N PHE A 49 -47.93 -5.56 -3.36
CA PHE A 49 -46.95 -6.64 -3.13
C PHE A 49 -45.96 -6.78 -4.30
N VAL A 50 -46.49 -6.88 -5.52
CA VAL A 50 -45.66 -6.99 -6.75
C VAL A 50 -44.77 -5.74 -6.91
N GLY A 51 -45.35 -4.55 -6.70
CA GLY A 51 -44.61 -3.30 -6.78
C GLY A 51 -43.45 -3.22 -5.76
N GLY A 52 -43.68 -3.65 -4.53
CA GLY A 52 -42.66 -3.71 -3.49
C GLY A 52 -41.52 -4.69 -3.84
N HIS A 53 -41.86 -5.88 -4.33
CA HIS A 53 -40.83 -6.86 -4.73
C HIS A 53 -40.03 -6.42 -5.95
N LEU A 54 -40.66 -5.81 -6.94
CA LEU A 54 -39.96 -5.25 -8.12
C LEU A 54 -39.04 -4.10 -7.73
N GLY A 55 -39.46 -3.24 -6.80
CA GLY A 55 -38.64 -2.17 -6.23
C GLY A 55 -37.39 -2.72 -5.55
N SER A 56 -37.55 -3.69 -4.66
CA SER A 56 -36.44 -4.35 -3.96
C SER A 56 -35.47 -5.07 -4.91
N ALA A 57 -36.00 -5.79 -5.90
CA ALA A 57 -35.17 -6.47 -6.90
C ALA A 57 -34.35 -5.49 -7.74
N ARG A 58 -34.94 -4.36 -8.13
CA ARG A 58 -34.25 -3.30 -8.85
C ARG A 58 -33.14 -2.66 -8.04
N GLU A 59 -33.37 -2.41 -6.73
CA GLU A 59 -32.37 -1.85 -5.86
C GLU A 59 -31.23 -2.82 -5.59
N ASN A 60 -31.52 -4.10 -5.39
CA ASN A 60 -30.50 -5.14 -5.27
C ASN A 60 -29.63 -5.24 -6.54
N LEU A 61 -30.22 -5.16 -7.71
CA LEU A 61 -29.50 -5.17 -8.97
C LEU A 61 -28.58 -3.95 -9.10
N ARG A 62 -29.05 -2.76 -8.73
CA ARG A 62 -28.20 -1.54 -8.69
C ARG A 62 -27.02 -1.70 -7.75
N MET A 63 -27.27 -2.25 -6.55
CA MET A 63 -26.22 -2.48 -5.56
C MET A 63 -25.16 -3.46 -6.08
N LEU A 64 -25.59 -4.56 -6.72
CA LEU A 64 -24.68 -5.52 -7.35
C LEU A 64 -23.81 -4.87 -8.41
N THR A 65 -24.40 -4.10 -9.33
CA THR A 65 -23.64 -3.36 -10.36
C THR A 65 -22.61 -2.41 -9.75
N LEU A 66 -23.00 -1.67 -8.71
CA LEU A 66 -22.08 -0.76 -8.00
C LEU A 66 -20.93 -1.52 -7.33
N LEU A 67 -21.21 -2.66 -6.73
CA LEU A 67 -20.19 -3.51 -6.11
C LEU A 67 -19.20 -4.06 -7.15
N GLU A 68 -19.70 -4.53 -8.30
CA GLU A 68 -18.86 -5.01 -9.41
C GLU A 68 -17.95 -3.89 -9.95
N GLU A 69 -18.49 -2.67 -10.14
CA GLU A 69 -17.68 -1.52 -10.56
C GLU A 69 -16.59 -1.17 -9.53
N LYS A 70 -16.93 -1.17 -8.22
CA LYS A 70 -15.98 -0.92 -7.15
C LYS A 70 -14.91 -1.99 -7.07
N GLN A 71 -15.28 -3.25 -7.19
CA GLN A 71 -14.35 -4.37 -7.20
C GLN A 71 -13.35 -4.23 -8.36
N LYS A 72 -13.85 -3.98 -9.57
CA LYS A 72 -13.01 -3.78 -10.76
C LYS A 72 -12.03 -2.61 -10.57
N SER A 73 -12.51 -1.51 -10.03
CA SER A 73 -11.65 -0.35 -9.72
C SER A 73 -10.55 -0.69 -8.71
N LEU A 74 -10.89 -1.43 -7.64
CA LEU A 74 -9.92 -1.88 -6.64
C LEU A 74 -8.88 -2.83 -7.23
N GLU A 75 -9.29 -3.75 -8.08
CA GLU A 75 -8.38 -4.68 -8.77
C GLU A 75 -7.40 -3.93 -9.68
N GLN A 76 -7.89 -2.95 -10.44
CA GLN A 76 -7.04 -2.10 -11.29
C GLN A 76 -6.03 -1.30 -10.47
N ASN A 77 -6.46 -0.68 -9.37
CA ASN A 77 -5.57 0.06 -8.47
C ASN A 77 -4.51 -0.87 -7.85
N LEU A 78 -4.91 -2.06 -7.42
CA LEU A 78 -3.99 -3.04 -6.86
C LEU A 78 -2.94 -3.49 -7.88
N GLN A 79 -3.35 -3.71 -9.13
CA GLN A 79 -2.41 -4.05 -10.21
C GLN A 79 -1.43 -2.90 -10.49
N ALA A 80 -1.89 -1.65 -10.52
CA ALA A 80 -1.04 -0.48 -10.71
C ALA A 80 0.00 -0.34 -9.58
N VAL A 81 -0.41 -0.49 -8.33
CA VAL A 81 0.51 -0.45 -7.18
C VAL A 81 1.53 -1.58 -7.22
N LYS A 82 1.10 -2.81 -7.57
CA LYS A 82 2.04 -3.94 -7.72
C LYS A 82 3.07 -3.71 -8.82
N LEU A 83 2.65 -3.16 -9.95
CA LEU A 83 3.56 -2.83 -11.05
C LEU A 83 4.56 -1.75 -10.63
N GLU A 84 4.10 -0.70 -9.96
CA GLU A 84 4.96 0.35 -9.42
C GLU A 84 6.01 -0.21 -8.45
N GLN A 85 5.60 -1.09 -7.53
CA GLN A 85 6.53 -1.77 -6.62
C GLN A 85 7.55 -2.64 -7.35
N GLN A 86 7.14 -3.35 -8.40
CA GLN A 86 8.06 -4.16 -9.22
C GLN A 86 9.06 -3.28 -9.97
N MET A 87 8.61 -2.16 -10.53
CA MET A 87 9.49 -1.18 -11.17
C MET A 87 10.50 -0.59 -10.19
N LEU A 88 10.06 -0.19 -8.99
CA LEU A 88 10.96 0.30 -7.94
C LEU A 88 12.02 -0.75 -7.58
N LYS A 89 11.61 -2.01 -7.36
CA LYS A 89 12.56 -3.11 -7.08
C LYS A 89 13.57 -3.32 -8.22
N ALA A 90 13.13 -3.22 -9.47
CA ALA A 90 14.01 -3.37 -10.63
C ALA A 90 15.00 -2.21 -10.75
N LEU A 91 14.55 -0.96 -10.53
CA LEU A 91 15.42 0.23 -10.55
C LEU A 91 16.44 0.24 -9.41
N CYS A 92 16.08 -0.36 -8.28
CA CYS A 92 16.93 -0.45 -7.10
C CYS A 92 17.76 -1.76 -7.06
N LYS A 93 17.92 -2.46 -8.19
CA LYS A 93 18.59 -3.76 -8.23
C LYS A 93 20.02 -3.70 -7.68
N ASP A 94 20.75 -2.63 -8.00
CA ASP A 94 22.15 -2.44 -7.58
C ASP A 94 22.29 -1.81 -6.18
N SER A 95 21.18 -1.55 -5.50
CA SER A 95 21.17 -0.99 -4.16
C SER A 95 21.02 -2.08 -3.12
N THR A 96 21.86 -2.06 -2.09
CA THR A 96 21.81 -2.99 -0.94
C THR A 96 20.63 -2.66 -0.01
N SER A 97 20.30 -1.38 0.14
CA SER A 97 19.13 -0.93 0.87
C SER A 97 18.55 0.34 0.29
N VAL A 98 17.22 0.48 0.36
CA VAL A 98 16.48 1.63 -0.16
C VAL A 98 15.38 2.00 0.81
N TYR A 99 15.29 3.29 1.11
CA TYR A 99 14.34 3.88 2.04
C TYR A 99 13.56 5.00 1.37
N ARG A 100 12.26 5.07 1.62
CA ARG A 100 11.46 6.26 1.37
C ARG A 100 11.50 7.13 2.60
N VAL A 101 11.88 8.39 2.45
CA VAL A 101 12.06 9.32 3.56
C VAL A 101 11.22 10.57 3.32
N ASP A 102 10.47 11.00 4.32
CA ASP A 102 9.87 12.32 4.39
C ASP A 102 10.69 13.20 5.34
N LEU A 103 11.50 14.07 4.76
CA LEU A 103 12.44 14.92 5.51
C LEU A 103 11.75 15.95 6.40
N MET A 104 10.56 16.44 6.00
CA MET A 104 9.83 17.44 6.79
C MET A 104 9.16 16.82 8.02
N ASN A 105 8.78 15.57 7.94
CA ASN A 105 8.05 14.87 9.00
C ASN A 105 8.94 13.89 9.79
N ASP A 106 10.24 13.86 9.52
CA ASP A 106 11.22 12.94 10.15
C ASP A 106 10.76 11.49 10.12
N ARG A 107 10.33 11.00 8.95
CA ARG A 107 9.81 9.65 8.77
C ARG A 107 10.57 8.91 7.69
N ALA A 108 10.90 7.66 7.97
CA ALA A 108 11.49 6.75 6.99
C ALA A 108 10.77 5.41 6.99
N GLU A 109 10.70 4.80 5.81
CA GLU A 109 10.05 3.54 5.52
C GLU A 109 10.97 2.70 4.63
N ILE A 110 11.00 1.38 4.87
CA ILE A 110 11.83 0.45 4.10
C ILE A 110 11.14 0.14 2.77
N VAL A 111 11.86 0.34 1.65
CA VAL A 111 11.43 -0.08 0.31
C VAL A 111 12.10 -1.41 -0.08
N LYS A 112 13.41 -1.52 0.18
CA LYS A 112 14.23 -2.70 -0.10
C LYS A 112 15.33 -2.82 0.93
N ILE A 113 15.62 -4.06 1.35
CA ILE A 113 16.81 -4.41 2.13
C ILE A 113 17.30 -5.78 1.65
N GLU A 114 18.61 -5.92 1.44
CA GLU A 114 19.26 -7.21 1.20
C GLU A 114 19.68 -7.85 2.53
N GLU A 115 19.51 -9.17 2.65
CA GLU A 115 19.76 -9.94 3.87
C GLU A 115 21.21 -9.84 4.38
N HIS A 116 22.15 -9.46 3.52
CA HIS A 116 23.58 -9.38 3.83
C HIS A 116 24.07 -7.95 4.09
N SER A 117 23.20 -6.97 4.03
CA SER A 117 23.60 -5.58 4.25
C SER A 117 23.64 -5.25 5.74
N ASN A 118 24.73 -4.65 6.20
CA ASN A 118 24.85 -4.16 7.58
C ASN A 118 23.78 -3.13 7.97
N SER A 119 23.09 -2.55 6.99
CA SER A 119 22.08 -1.51 7.19
C SER A 119 20.74 -2.03 7.69
N ALA A 120 20.45 -3.32 7.53
CA ALA A 120 19.09 -3.81 7.65
C ALA A 120 18.69 -4.33 9.03
N GLY A 121 19.53 -5.13 9.65
CA GLY A 121 19.14 -5.89 10.83
C GLY A 121 19.20 -5.09 12.12
N ASP A 122 20.02 -4.06 12.16
CA ASP A 122 20.43 -3.40 13.39
C ASP A 122 19.83 -2.01 13.58
N LEU A 123 19.23 -1.44 12.54
CA LEU A 123 18.69 -0.08 12.58
C LEU A 123 17.23 0.00 13.01
N LEU A 124 16.51 -1.12 12.98
CA LEU A 124 15.08 -1.12 13.23
C LEU A 124 14.77 -1.84 14.54
N PRO A 125 14.00 -1.22 15.43
CA PRO A 125 13.29 -1.96 16.46
C PRO A 125 12.44 -3.02 15.73
N HIS A 126 12.59 -4.29 16.11
CA HIS A 126 11.91 -5.41 15.48
C HIS A 126 10.43 -5.11 15.23
N GLY A 127 10.02 -5.09 13.95
CA GLY A 127 8.64 -4.96 13.53
C GLY A 127 8.09 -3.55 13.27
N GLN A 128 8.90 -2.50 13.27
CA GLN A 128 8.45 -1.17 12.88
C GLN A 128 8.71 -0.93 11.38
N GLU A 129 7.63 -0.76 10.62
CA GLU A 129 7.69 -0.38 9.20
C GLU A 129 8.03 1.10 9.03
N LEU A 130 7.75 1.94 10.04
CA LEU A 130 7.94 3.39 10.04
C LEU A 130 8.79 3.82 11.24
N PHE A 131 9.85 4.62 11.01
CA PHE A 131 10.81 5.04 12.03
C PHE A 131 11.31 6.48 11.81
N SER A 132 11.96 7.07 12.83
CA SER A 132 12.60 8.38 12.72
C SER A 132 13.81 8.30 11.78
N TYR A 133 13.82 9.17 10.78
CA TYR A 133 14.94 9.30 9.86
C TYR A 133 16.22 9.76 10.56
N ALA A 134 16.12 10.80 11.40
CA ALA A 134 17.26 11.39 12.09
C ALA A 134 17.94 10.37 13.03
N GLU A 135 17.14 9.64 13.83
CA GLU A 135 17.67 8.60 14.72
C GLU A 135 18.34 7.47 13.93
N ALA A 136 17.76 7.05 12.83
CA ALA A 136 18.31 5.98 11.99
C ALA A 136 19.65 6.40 11.37
N VAL A 137 19.76 7.62 10.85
CA VAL A 137 21.01 8.16 10.26
C VAL A 137 22.11 8.26 11.31
N GLU A 138 21.80 8.77 12.51
CA GLU A 138 22.76 8.87 13.61
C GLU A 138 23.25 7.49 14.04
N HIS A 139 22.34 6.54 14.23
CA HIS A 139 22.68 5.18 14.59
C HIS A 139 23.54 4.50 13.52
N TYR A 140 23.17 4.63 12.24
CA TYR A 140 23.95 4.10 11.12
C TYR A 140 25.37 4.67 11.07
N TYR A 141 25.50 5.98 11.23
CA TYR A 141 26.81 6.65 11.26
C TYR A 141 27.72 6.08 12.37
N HIS A 142 27.19 5.94 13.58
CA HIS A 142 27.97 5.46 14.71
C HIS A 142 28.37 3.98 14.59
N LYS A 143 27.54 3.17 13.95
CA LYS A 143 27.72 1.72 13.88
C LYS A 143 28.46 1.28 12.62
N CYS A 144 28.15 1.87 11.47
CA CYS A 144 28.59 1.36 10.19
C CYS A 144 29.62 2.25 9.50
N VAL A 145 29.61 3.57 9.69
CA VAL A 145 30.50 4.48 8.94
C VAL A 145 31.86 4.63 9.58
N LEU A 146 32.92 4.47 8.79
CA LEU A 146 34.29 4.81 9.22
C LEU A 146 34.45 6.33 9.21
N LYS A 147 34.44 6.93 10.41
CA LYS A 147 34.38 8.39 10.62
C LYS A 147 35.51 9.14 9.94
N GLU A 148 36.69 8.51 9.82
CA GLU A 148 37.87 9.08 9.15
C GLU A 148 37.66 9.24 7.65
N SER A 149 36.83 8.37 7.03
CA SER A 149 36.54 8.40 5.61
C SER A 149 35.46 9.39 5.20
N ALA A 150 34.56 9.73 6.13
CA ALA A 150 33.44 10.62 5.89
C ALA A 150 33.06 11.42 7.14
N PRO A 151 33.89 12.38 7.58
CA PRO A 151 33.65 13.18 8.78
C PRO A 151 32.41 14.06 8.66
N ASP A 152 32.01 14.40 7.44
CA ASP A 152 30.85 15.23 7.10
C ASP A 152 29.58 14.42 6.76
N PHE A 153 29.56 13.11 7.02
CA PHE A 153 28.47 12.22 6.65
C PHE A 153 27.13 12.63 7.29
N LEU A 154 27.14 12.95 8.59
CA LEU A 154 25.92 13.42 9.26
C LEU A 154 25.44 14.76 8.70
N GLN A 155 26.36 15.67 8.42
CA GLN A 155 26.00 16.95 7.79
C GLN A 155 25.45 16.75 6.38
N PHE A 156 25.99 15.81 5.60
CA PHE A 156 25.49 15.47 4.27
C PHE A 156 24.05 14.94 4.33
N LEU A 157 23.73 14.04 5.28
CA LEU A 157 22.41 13.44 5.45
C LEU A 157 21.47 14.26 6.35
N ASP A 158 21.90 15.41 6.85
CA ASP A 158 21.02 16.31 7.56
C ASP A 158 19.80 16.71 6.72
N ALA A 159 18.60 16.67 7.33
CA ALA A 159 17.35 16.87 6.59
C ALA A 159 17.27 18.27 5.94
N GLU A 160 17.71 19.32 6.63
CA GLU A 160 17.69 20.67 6.09
C GLU A 160 18.72 20.82 4.95
N ASN A 161 19.89 20.20 5.10
CA ASN A 161 20.90 20.15 4.06
C ASN A 161 20.40 19.44 2.79
N LEU A 162 19.82 18.26 2.94
CA LEU A 162 19.25 17.52 1.82
C LEU A 162 18.12 18.27 1.13
N MET A 163 17.21 18.86 1.90
CA MET A 163 16.12 19.69 1.32
C MET A 163 16.68 20.88 0.55
N ARG A 164 17.71 21.54 1.06
CA ARG A 164 18.34 22.68 0.39
C ARG A 164 19.00 22.27 -0.93
N GLU A 165 19.80 21.20 -0.93
CA GLU A 165 20.49 20.70 -2.13
C GLU A 165 19.52 20.17 -3.17
N LEU A 166 18.51 19.39 -2.74
CA LEU A 166 17.54 18.75 -3.63
C LEU A 166 16.46 19.69 -4.16
N ARG A 167 16.39 20.95 -3.70
CA ARG A 167 15.57 21.98 -4.35
C ARG A 167 16.10 22.34 -5.74
N THR A 168 17.41 22.27 -5.92
CA THR A 168 18.09 22.69 -7.17
C THR A 168 18.62 21.50 -7.98
N LYS A 169 18.75 20.32 -7.35
CA LYS A 169 19.27 19.09 -7.94
C LYS A 169 18.23 17.99 -7.80
N ASP A 170 18.16 17.08 -8.75
CA ASP A 170 17.28 15.90 -8.64
C ASP A 170 17.89 14.79 -7.78
N ARG A 171 19.23 14.79 -7.67
CA ARG A 171 19.99 13.81 -6.90
C ARG A 171 21.25 14.41 -6.31
N VAL A 172 21.58 13.95 -5.10
CA VAL A 172 22.90 14.13 -4.46
C VAL A 172 23.43 12.79 -4.01
N SER A 173 24.76 12.62 -3.99
CA SER A 173 25.38 11.37 -3.53
C SER A 173 26.69 11.61 -2.81
N ARG A 174 27.07 10.65 -1.93
CA ARG A 174 28.30 10.65 -1.17
C ARG A 174 28.89 9.24 -1.08
N ARG A 175 30.18 9.09 -1.43
CA ARG A 175 30.93 7.86 -1.19
C ARG A 175 31.55 7.90 0.20
N TYR A 176 31.61 6.76 0.87
CA TYR A 176 32.19 6.59 2.18
C TYR A 176 32.70 5.16 2.37
N GLN A 177 33.50 4.95 3.41
CA GLN A 177 33.89 3.61 3.83
C GLN A 177 33.02 3.20 5.05
N SER A 178 32.59 1.97 5.01
CA SER A 178 31.83 1.31 6.08
C SER A 178 32.68 0.24 6.75
N VAL A 179 32.29 -0.17 7.92
CA VAL A 179 32.69 -1.45 8.50
C VAL A 179 32.28 -2.52 7.48
N PRO A 180 33.14 -3.55 7.21
CA PRO A 180 32.82 -4.59 6.22
C PRO A 180 31.44 -5.21 6.50
N ASP A 181 30.64 -5.36 5.46
CA ASP A 181 29.39 -6.11 5.51
C ASP A 181 29.65 -7.63 5.56
N ALA A 182 28.57 -8.43 5.60
CA ALA A 182 28.67 -9.89 5.71
C ALA A 182 29.40 -10.57 4.53
N ILE A 183 29.52 -9.89 3.37
CA ILE A 183 30.22 -10.37 2.18
C ILE A 183 31.55 -9.63 1.93
N GLY A 184 31.93 -8.74 2.84
CA GLY A 184 33.22 -8.08 2.84
C GLY A 184 33.28 -6.76 2.09
N ASN A 185 32.17 -6.17 1.66
CA ASN A 185 32.16 -4.84 1.04
C ASN A 185 32.52 -3.74 2.05
N ILE A 186 33.32 -2.79 1.60
CA ILE A 186 33.82 -1.70 2.44
C ILE A 186 33.42 -0.34 1.87
N TYR A 187 33.39 -0.19 0.55
CA TYR A 187 33.10 1.07 -0.11
C TYR A 187 31.63 1.16 -0.49
N PHE A 188 30.99 2.18 0.00
CA PHE A 188 29.56 2.42 -0.24
C PHE A 188 29.32 3.82 -0.80
N GLU A 189 28.24 3.95 -1.55
CA GLU A 189 27.68 5.23 -1.97
C GLU A 189 26.25 5.33 -1.45
N VAL A 190 25.96 6.40 -0.74
CA VAL A 190 24.59 6.81 -0.41
C VAL A 190 24.12 7.83 -1.43
N ARG A 191 22.91 7.65 -1.96
CA ARG A 191 22.26 8.55 -2.92
C ARG A 191 20.91 8.98 -2.38
N ALA A 192 20.65 10.27 -2.42
CA ALA A 192 19.34 10.84 -2.13
C ALA A 192 18.75 11.40 -3.43
N ASN A 193 17.60 10.88 -3.83
CA ASN A 193 16.88 11.25 -5.04
C ASN A 193 15.56 11.92 -4.65
N ARG A 194 15.27 13.12 -5.17
CA ARG A 194 13.99 13.79 -4.93
C ARG A 194 12.86 13.03 -5.62
N VAL A 195 11.81 12.70 -4.88
CA VAL A 195 10.61 12.03 -5.38
C VAL A 195 9.46 13.03 -5.52
N GLN A 196 9.14 13.73 -4.44
CA GLN A 196 8.02 14.66 -4.40
C GLN A 196 8.29 15.78 -3.40
N GLN A 197 7.78 16.97 -3.72
CA GLN A 197 7.77 18.11 -2.82
C GLN A 197 6.37 18.72 -2.82
N THR A 198 5.83 18.92 -1.63
CA THR A 198 4.58 19.66 -1.37
C THR A 198 4.82 20.70 -0.28
N GLU A 199 3.80 21.44 0.13
CA GLU A 199 3.90 22.39 1.25
C GLU A 199 4.14 21.72 2.60
N THR A 200 3.70 20.45 2.75
CA THR A 200 3.72 19.71 4.02
C THR A 200 4.62 18.47 4.02
N SER A 201 5.27 18.14 2.91
CA SER A 201 6.07 16.94 2.75
C SER A 201 7.18 17.14 1.74
N PHE A 202 8.38 16.66 2.06
CA PHE A 202 9.52 16.59 1.16
C PHE A 202 10.02 15.15 1.09
N GLN A 203 9.57 14.41 0.06
CA GLN A 203 9.87 12.99 -0.06
C GLN A 203 11.08 12.74 -0.94
N ILE A 204 11.97 11.90 -0.43
CA ILE A 204 13.15 11.42 -1.15
C ILE A 204 13.19 9.88 -1.14
N LEU A 205 13.92 9.34 -2.10
CA LEU A 205 14.38 7.97 -2.08
C LEU A 205 15.85 7.99 -1.69
N LEU A 206 16.17 7.41 -0.54
CA LEU A 206 17.52 7.27 -0.03
C LEU A 206 17.98 5.84 -0.30
N ASP A 207 19.01 5.66 -1.11
CA ASP A 207 19.53 4.34 -1.44
C ASP A 207 21.03 4.23 -1.13
N PHE A 208 21.42 3.03 -0.71
CA PHE A 208 22.78 2.64 -0.40
C PHE A 208 23.20 1.52 -1.35
N ARG A 209 24.40 1.63 -1.91
CA ARG A 209 24.96 0.58 -2.76
C ARG A 209 26.44 0.36 -2.48
N SER A 210 26.93 -0.86 -2.66
CA SER A 210 28.35 -1.14 -2.71
C SER A 210 28.97 -0.55 -3.99
N VAL A 211 30.14 0.02 -3.88
CA VAL A 211 30.95 0.55 -4.98
C VAL A 211 32.37 -0.02 -4.98
N ASP A 212 32.59 -1.16 -4.33
CA ASP A 212 33.89 -1.82 -4.23
C ASP A 212 34.49 -2.13 -5.60
N GLU A 213 33.69 -2.67 -6.51
CA GLU A 213 34.15 -2.96 -7.88
C GLU A 213 34.54 -1.69 -8.62
N ILE A 214 33.76 -0.61 -8.49
CA ILE A 214 34.08 0.69 -9.12
C ILE A 214 35.37 1.25 -8.57
N VAL A 215 35.57 1.22 -7.25
CA VAL A 215 36.79 1.71 -6.59
C VAL A 215 38.00 0.87 -7.00
N LYS A 216 37.83 -0.44 -7.16
CA LYS A 216 38.88 -1.33 -7.63
C LYS A 216 39.29 -1.00 -9.05
N GLU A 217 38.36 -0.85 -9.97
CA GLU A 217 38.61 -0.46 -11.36
C GLU A 217 39.29 0.92 -11.46
N GLU A 218 38.80 1.92 -10.69
CA GLU A 218 39.41 3.25 -10.63
C GLU A 218 40.90 3.20 -10.19
N ARG A 219 41.24 2.34 -9.22
CA ARG A 219 42.62 2.15 -8.75
C ARG A 219 43.49 1.43 -9.77
N GLU A 220 42.98 0.41 -10.44
CA GLU A 220 43.70 -0.31 -11.50
C GLU A 220 44.05 0.63 -12.66
N HIS A 221 43.13 1.53 -13.05
CA HIS A 221 43.39 2.53 -14.11
C HIS A 221 44.35 3.64 -13.69
N GLN A 222 44.50 3.93 -12.40
CA GLN A 222 45.50 4.92 -11.92
C GLN A 222 46.92 4.35 -11.83
N HIS A 223 47.08 3.02 -11.87
CA HIS A 223 48.37 2.34 -11.78
C HIS A 223 48.84 1.78 -13.13
N ALA A 224 48.08 1.95 -14.21
CA ALA A 224 48.42 1.58 -15.57
C ALA A 224 48.96 2.78 -16.36
#